data_d8b58b4864e4366865c677752d67f8e4
#
_entry.id   d8b58b4864e4366865c677752d67f8e4
#
_cell.length_a   1.000
_cell.length_b   1.000
_cell.length_c   1.000
_cell.angle_alpha   90.00
_cell.angle_beta   90.00
_cell.angle_gamma   90.00
#
_symmetry.space_group_name_H-M   'P 1'
#
loop_
_entity.id
_entity.type
_entity.pdbx_description
1 polymer ?
#
loop_
_entity_poly.entity_id
_entity_poly.type
_entity_poly.pdbx_seq_one_letter_code
_entity_poly.pdbx_strand_id
1 'polypeptide(L)'
;MNRIISSVLSASALILGVILPREEAVAQTAKDLVGTWTLVSASSERPDGSKGDTFGPNPLGILMFDGDGRVAYQAMRSDLPKFASNNRLEGTGEENKAVVQGCFCAFGTYSFDAAAKTMSIHFEGCSFPNWIGTDSKRMFTLAGDELTWSGVSTFGTPFSTVWKRAK
;
A
#
# COMPACT_ATOMS: atom_id res chain seq x y z
N MET A 1 -9.84 45.39 -71.06
CA MET A 1 -10.78 44.27 -70.85
C MET A 1 -9.94 42.98 -70.64
N ASN A 2 -9.44 42.75 -69.43
CA ASN A 2 -8.62 41.60 -69.07
C ASN A 2 -9.14 41.03 -67.77
N ARG A 3 -9.70 39.83 -67.86
CA ARG A 3 -10.15 39.05 -66.68
C ARG A 3 -8.94 38.30 -66.12
N ILE A 4 -8.63 38.57 -64.87
CA ILE A 4 -7.65 37.77 -64.11
C ILE A 4 -8.44 36.71 -63.37
N ILE A 5 -8.16 35.42 -63.69
CA ILE A 5 -8.71 34.26 -63.01
C ILE A 5 -7.76 33.90 -61.87
N SER A 6 -8.18 34.10 -60.65
CA SER A 6 -7.42 33.68 -59.45
C SER A 6 -7.79 32.21 -59.12
N SER A 7 -6.79 31.33 -59.27
CA SER A 7 -6.88 29.94 -58.85
C SER A 7 -6.65 29.82 -57.35
N VAL A 8 -7.64 29.39 -56.59
CA VAL A 8 -7.48 29.07 -55.18
C VAL A 8 -7.08 27.60 -55.05
N LEU A 9 -5.83 27.35 -54.63
CA LEU A 9 -5.35 26.02 -54.23
C LEU A 9 -5.82 25.76 -52.82
N SER A 10 -6.75 24.79 -52.66
CA SER A 10 -7.13 24.23 -51.38
C SER A 10 -6.11 23.16 -50.98
N ALA A 11 -5.29 23.43 -49.99
CA ALA A 11 -4.42 22.43 -49.37
C ALA A 11 -5.21 21.65 -48.31
N SER A 12 -5.59 20.42 -48.63
CA SER A 12 -6.17 19.50 -47.67
C SER A 12 -5.08 18.88 -46.82
N ALA A 13 -4.96 19.30 -45.54
CA ALA A 13 -4.07 18.70 -44.58
C ALA A 13 -4.73 17.37 -44.05
N LEU A 14 -4.17 16.24 -44.47
CA LEU A 14 -4.48 14.95 -43.86
C LEU A 14 -3.84 14.90 -42.46
N ILE A 15 -4.64 15.02 -41.43
CA ILE A 15 -4.23 14.74 -40.06
C ILE A 15 -4.25 13.22 -39.88
N LEU A 16 -3.08 12.59 -39.97
CA LEU A 16 -2.89 11.20 -39.58
C LEU A 16 -2.99 11.14 -38.05
N GLY A 17 -4.14 10.77 -37.54
CA GLY A 17 -4.34 10.49 -36.11
C GLY A 17 -3.54 9.25 -35.74
N VAL A 18 -2.45 9.43 -35.01
CA VAL A 18 -1.73 8.35 -34.35
C VAL A 18 -2.63 7.80 -33.25
N ILE A 19 -3.29 6.68 -33.52
CA ILE A 19 -4.01 5.91 -32.49
C ILE A 19 -2.92 5.22 -31.67
N LEU A 20 -2.53 5.84 -30.55
CA LEU A 20 -1.73 5.15 -29.55
C LEU A 20 -2.59 4.03 -28.94
N PRO A 21 -2.06 2.80 -28.84
CA PRO A 21 -2.76 1.74 -28.15
C PRO A 21 -3.01 2.20 -26.71
N ARG A 22 -4.28 2.35 -26.35
CA ARG A 22 -4.70 2.54 -24.97
C ARG A 22 -4.51 1.18 -24.31
N GLU A 23 -3.48 1.04 -23.48
CA GLU A 23 -3.39 -0.14 -22.61
C GLU A 23 -4.69 -0.18 -21.81
N GLU A 24 -5.53 -1.16 -22.12
CA GLU A 24 -6.69 -1.46 -21.31
C GLU A 24 -6.14 -1.85 -19.93
N ALA A 25 -6.35 -0.98 -18.96
CA ALA A 25 -6.02 -1.28 -17.57
C ALA A 25 -6.87 -2.50 -17.17
N VAL A 26 -6.24 -3.67 -17.17
CA VAL A 26 -6.87 -4.90 -16.69
C VAL A 26 -7.38 -4.60 -15.29
N ALA A 27 -8.68 -4.74 -15.09
CA ALA A 27 -9.29 -4.48 -13.79
C ALA A 27 -8.65 -5.42 -12.75
N GLN A 28 -7.94 -4.84 -11.79
CA GLN A 28 -7.34 -5.59 -10.70
C GLN A 28 -8.44 -6.26 -9.90
N THR A 29 -8.27 -7.52 -9.58
CA THR A 29 -9.24 -8.33 -8.84
C THR A 29 -8.68 -8.73 -7.47
N ALA A 30 -9.53 -9.15 -6.55
CA ALA A 30 -9.09 -9.70 -5.27
C ALA A 30 -8.11 -10.87 -5.45
N LYS A 31 -8.24 -11.64 -6.54
CA LYS A 31 -7.33 -12.77 -6.85
C LYS A 31 -5.89 -12.33 -7.10
N ASP A 32 -5.70 -11.11 -7.63
CA ASP A 32 -4.37 -10.57 -7.90
C ASP A 32 -3.62 -10.22 -6.61
N LEU A 33 -4.33 -10.06 -5.49
CA LEU A 33 -3.75 -9.82 -4.18
C LEU A 33 -3.34 -11.12 -3.46
N VAL A 34 -3.99 -12.25 -3.80
CA VAL A 34 -3.74 -13.53 -3.12
C VAL A 34 -2.27 -13.92 -3.22
N GLY A 35 -1.72 -14.29 -2.08
CA GLY A 35 -0.33 -14.70 -1.93
C GLY A 35 0.38 -14.02 -0.77
N THR A 36 1.69 -14.15 -0.77
CA THR A 36 2.58 -13.63 0.26
C THR A 36 3.38 -12.46 -0.28
N TRP A 37 3.54 -11.45 0.56
CA TRP A 37 4.22 -10.19 0.25
C TRP A 37 5.23 -9.86 1.34
N THR A 38 6.40 -9.36 0.95
CA THR A 38 7.46 -8.89 1.85
C THR A 38 7.45 -7.37 1.91
N LEU A 39 7.57 -6.81 3.10
CA LEU A 39 7.62 -5.36 3.32
C LEU A 39 8.90 -4.78 2.72
N VAL A 40 8.76 -3.74 1.92
CA VAL A 40 9.87 -2.96 1.36
C VAL A 40 10.09 -1.67 2.13
N SER A 41 9.00 -0.94 2.37
CA SER A 41 9.04 0.31 3.13
C SER A 41 7.71 0.61 3.82
N ALA A 42 7.78 1.38 4.89
CA ALA A 42 6.61 1.90 5.58
C ALA A 42 6.88 3.33 6.02
N SER A 43 6.04 4.24 5.63
CA SER A 43 6.16 5.66 5.97
C SER A 43 4.88 6.21 6.57
N SER A 44 5.02 7.20 7.43
CA SER A 44 3.93 8.02 7.95
C SER A 44 4.28 9.50 7.84
N GLU A 45 3.25 10.31 7.68
CA GLU A 45 3.41 11.76 7.67
C GLU A 45 3.44 12.29 9.11
N ARG A 46 4.35 13.20 9.40
CA ARG A 46 4.42 13.89 10.69
C ARG A 46 3.52 15.12 10.67
N PRO A 47 3.21 15.72 11.84
CA PRO A 47 2.41 16.94 11.92
C PRO A 47 2.97 18.13 11.12
N ASP A 48 4.27 18.16 10.88
CA ASP A 48 4.96 19.17 10.07
C ASP A 48 4.94 18.90 8.56
N GLY A 49 4.24 17.83 8.12
CA GLY A 49 4.16 17.39 6.73
C GLY A 49 5.37 16.57 6.25
N SER A 50 6.42 16.42 7.05
CA SER A 50 7.55 15.56 6.69
C SER A 50 7.18 14.09 6.79
N LYS A 51 7.74 13.27 5.90
CA LYS A 51 7.58 11.81 5.98
C LYS A 51 8.66 11.20 6.85
N GLY A 52 8.29 10.20 7.62
CA GLY A 52 9.21 9.41 8.44
C GLY A 52 8.97 7.92 8.27
N ASP A 53 10.05 7.16 8.38
CA ASP A 53 9.98 5.70 8.33
C ASP A 53 9.31 5.17 9.61
N THR A 54 8.17 4.49 9.46
CA THR A 54 7.40 3.97 10.59
C THR A 54 8.16 2.86 11.33
N PHE A 55 8.83 1.99 10.57
CA PHE A 55 9.58 0.85 11.10
C PHE A 55 11.09 0.93 10.78
N GLY A 56 11.63 2.17 10.63
CA GLY A 56 13.03 2.38 10.30
C GLY A 56 13.38 2.08 8.83
N PRO A 57 14.67 2.23 8.42
CA PRO A 57 15.11 2.20 7.01
C PRO A 57 15.14 0.79 6.55
N ASN A 58 15.04 -0.26 6.92
CA ASN A 58 15.02 -1.63 6.40
C ASN A 58 14.02 -2.47 7.21
N PRO A 59 12.73 -2.15 7.12
CA PRO A 59 11.74 -2.84 7.91
C PRO A 59 11.66 -4.32 7.54
N LEU A 60 11.30 -5.15 8.50
CA LEU A 60 10.94 -6.53 8.27
C LEU A 60 9.43 -6.66 8.28
N GLY A 61 8.88 -7.46 7.39
CA GLY A 61 7.44 -7.67 7.40
C GLY A 61 6.96 -8.69 6.39
N ILE A 62 5.82 -9.24 6.69
CA ILE A 62 5.10 -10.18 5.83
C ILE A 62 3.63 -9.80 5.81
N LEU A 63 3.02 -9.90 4.63
CA LEU A 63 1.60 -9.71 4.42
C LEU A 63 1.10 -10.90 3.62
N MET A 64 0.02 -11.49 4.03
CA MET A 64 -0.58 -12.64 3.37
C MET A 64 -2.07 -12.39 3.13
N PHE A 65 -2.51 -12.64 1.91
CA PHE A 65 -3.92 -12.71 1.54
C PHE A 65 -4.22 -14.11 1.05
N ASP A 66 -5.29 -14.72 1.55
CA ASP A 66 -5.80 -15.96 1.00
C ASP A 66 -7.00 -15.74 0.06
N GLY A 67 -7.41 -16.81 -0.61
CA GLY A 67 -8.53 -16.78 -1.55
C GLY A 67 -9.90 -16.73 -0.87
N ASP A 68 -9.96 -16.99 0.42
CA ASP A 68 -11.19 -17.06 1.22
C ASP A 68 -11.47 -15.73 1.96
N GLY A 69 -10.70 -14.67 1.64
CA GLY A 69 -10.90 -13.34 2.20
C GLY A 69 -10.22 -13.14 3.56
N ARG A 70 -9.19 -13.94 3.89
CA ARG A 70 -8.41 -13.77 5.10
C ARG A 70 -7.16 -12.97 4.82
N VAL A 71 -6.77 -12.14 5.77
CA VAL A 71 -5.55 -11.34 5.74
C VAL A 71 -4.81 -11.45 7.06
N ALA A 72 -3.49 -11.55 6.97
CA ALA A 72 -2.60 -11.43 8.12
C ALA A 72 -1.38 -10.62 7.73
N TYR A 73 -0.94 -9.71 8.58
CA TYR A 73 0.29 -8.97 8.34
C TYR A 73 1.05 -8.65 9.61
N GLN A 74 2.35 -8.57 9.46
CA GLN A 74 3.30 -8.21 10.49
C GLN A 74 4.30 -7.24 9.90
N ALA A 75 4.67 -6.23 10.65
CA ALA A 75 5.72 -5.27 10.31
C ALA A 75 6.51 -4.94 11.55
N MET A 76 7.82 -4.84 11.42
CA MET A 76 8.70 -4.53 12.54
C MET A 76 9.99 -3.87 12.11
N ARG A 77 10.58 -3.15 13.03
CA ARG A 77 11.95 -2.63 12.90
C ARG A 77 12.95 -3.77 12.85
N SER A 78 13.95 -3.64 12.01
CA SER A 78 15.08 -4.61 11.95
C SER A 78 16.09 -4.42 13.08
N ASP A 79 16.06 -3.29 13.76
CA ASP A 79 17.01 -2.90 14.82
C ASP A 79 16.41 -2.94 16.23
N LEU A 80 15.39 -3.79 16.44
CA LEU A 80 14.83 -4.01 17.77
C LEU A 80 15.90 -4.51 18.75
N PRO A 81 15.95 -3.98 19.98
CA PRO A 81 16.90 -4.44 20.98
C PRO A 81 16.60 -5.90 21.37
N LYS A 82 17.67 -6.66 21.60
CA LYS A 82 17.54 -7.96 22.25
C LYS A 82 17.32 -7.75 23.74
N PHE A 83 16.46 -8.56 24.33
CA PHE A 83 16.25 -8.52 25.79
C PHE A 83 17.48 -9.04 26.51
N ALA A 84 17.99 -8.25 27.44
CA ALA A 84 19.19 -8.61 28.21
C ALA A 84 18.99 -9.90 29.02
N SER A 85 17.78 -10.13 29.53
CA SER A 85 17.39 -11.35 30.23
C SER A 85 17.29 -12.60 29.33
N ASN A 86 17.24 -12.42 28.00
CA ASN A 86 16.85 -13.47 27.03
C ASN A 86 15.51 -14.13 27.35
N ASN A 87 14.67 -13.46 28.13
CA ASN A 87 13.32 -13.89 28.51
C ASN A 87 12.33 -12.78 28.19
N ARG A 88 11.38 -13.06 27.27
CA ARG A 88 10.39 -12.06 26.82
C ARG A 88 9.47 -11.55 27.93
N LEU A 89 9.35 -12.25 29.03
CA LEU A 89 8.53 -11.87 30.18
C LEU A 89 9.29 -11.01 31.21
N GLU A 90 10.62 -10.88 31.04
CA GLU A 90 11.51 -10.18 31.96
C GLU A 90 12.25 -9.02 31.26
N GLY A 91 11.58 -8.40 30.28
CA GLY A 91 12.10 -7.22 29.62
C GLY A 91 12.05 -5.99 30.52
N THR A 92 13.05 -5.14 30.39
CA THR A 92 13.01 -3.80 31.02
C THR A 92 11.88 -2.95 30.42
N GLY A 93 11.51 -1.87 31.10
CA GLY A 93 10.51 -0.94 30.57
C GLY A 93 10.87 -0.38 29.19
N GLU A 94 12.15 -0.07 28.95
CA GLU A 94 12.63 0.44 27.67
C GLU A 94 12.61 -0.64 26.57
N GLU A 95 13.01 -1.88 26.87
CA GLU A 95 12.95 -3.00 25.91
C GLU A 95 11.49 -3.27 25.50
N ASN A 96 10.57 -3.35 26.46
CA ASN A 96 9.15 -3.56 26.20
C ASN A 96 8.57 -2.41 25.38
N LYS A 97 8.90 -1.15 25.70
CA LYS A 97 8.48 0.02 24.94
C LYS A 97 9.00 -0.02 23.51
N ALA A 98 10.27 -0.38 23.31
CA ALA A 98 10.85 -0.48 21.98
C ALA A 98 10.14 -1.53 21.12
N VAL A 99 9.78 -2.70 21.68
CA VAL A 99 9.03 -3.73 20.98
C VAL A 99 7.62 -3.26 20.65
N VAL A 100 6.90 -2.65 21.58
CA VAL A 100 5.54 -2.14 21.33
C VAL A 100 5.52 -1.06 20.25
N GLN A 101 6.49 -0.15 20.26
CA GLN A 101 6.58 0.92 19.26
C GLN A 101 7.17 0.45 17.92
N GLY A 102 7.96 -0.60 17.94
CA GLY A 102 8.67 -1.09 16.76
C GLY A 102 8.06 -2.31 16.10
N CYS A 103 6.95 -2.86 16.60
CA CYS A 103 6.27 -4.01 16.03
C CYS A 103 4.79 -3.73 15.87
N PHE A 104 4.24 -4.24 14.79
CA PHE A 104 2.80 -4.28 14.57
C PHE A 104 2.42 -5.61 13.94
N CYS A 105 1.37 -6.25 14.44
CA CYS A 105 0.78 -7.41 13.81
C CYS A 105 -0.74 -7.34 13.89
N ALA A 106 -1.39 -7.83 12.84
CA ALA A 106 -2.83 -7.94 12.80
C ALA A 106 -3.26 -9.06 11.84
N PHE A 107 -4.45 -9.58 12.06
CA PHE A 107 -5.12 -10.51 11.17
C PHE A 107 -6.63 -10.30 11.21
N GLY A 108 -7.30 -10.80 10.19
CA GLY A 108 -8.76 -10.71 10.08
C GLY A 108 -9.26 -11.07 8.71
N THR A 109 -10.36 -10.45 8.31
CA THR A 109 -10.92 -10.63 6.97
C THR A 109 -10.71 -9.37 6.13
N TYR A 110 -10.70 -9.54 4.81
CA TYR A 110 -10.67 -8.41 3.89
C TYR A 110 -11.76 -8.51 2.82
N SER A 111 -12.19 -7.37 2.36
CA SER A 111 -13.01 -7.21 1.16
C SER A 111 -12.38 -6.17 0.24
N PHE A 112 -12.65 -6.30 -1.05
CA PHE A 112 -11.99 -5.54 -2.08
C PHE A 112 -13.00 -4.89 -3.04
N ASP A 113 -12.89 -3.58 -3.25
CA ASP A 113 -13.62 -2.83 -4.24
C ASP A 113 -12.68 -2.40 -5.37
N ALA A 114 -12.74 -3.11 -6.49
CA ALA A 114 -11.89 -2.86 -7.66
C ALA A 114 -12.17 -1.48 -8.29
N ALA A 115 -13.43 -1.07 -8.33
CA ALA A 115 -13.82 0.20 -8.95
C ALA A 115 -13.33 1.40 -8.13
N ALA A 116 -13.44 1.31 -6.81
CA ALA A 116 -12.96 2.34 -5.90
C ALA A 116 -11.46 2.23 -5.58
N LYS A 117 -10.78 1.15 -6.00
CA LYS A 117 -9.40 0.83 -5.62
C LYS A 117 -9.18 0.87 -4.11
N THR A 118 -10.13 0.31 -3.38
CA THR A 118 -10.10 0.27 -1.92
C THR A 118 -10.25 -1.14 -1.39
N MET A 119 -9.63 -1.37 -0.25
CA MET A 119 -9.72 -2.58 0.54
C MET A 119 -10.24 -2.22 1.93
N SER A 120 -11.18 -2.97 2.44
CA SER A 120 -11.62 -2.90 3.82
C SER A 120 -11.09 -4.11 4.56
N ILE A 121 -10.47 -3.90 5.72
CA ILE A 121 -9.95 -4.93 6.61
C ILE A 121 -10.75 -4.87 7.90
N HIS A 122 -11.36 -5.98 8.27
CA HIS A 122 -11.95 -6.18 9.60
C HIS A 122 -10.93 -6.85 10.51
N PHE A 123 -10.57 -6.21 11.62
CA PHE A 123 -9.55 -6.72 12.54
C PHE A 123 -10.16 -7.72 13.53
N GLU A 124 -9.78 -8.98 13.45
CA GLU A 124 -10.14 -10.02 14.42
C GLU A 124 -9.10 -10.15 15.53
N GLY A 125 -7.84 -9.81 15.24
CA GLY A 125 -6.74 -9.76 16.19
C GLY A 125 -5.70 -8.73 15.78
N CYS A 126 -5.16 -8.02 16.77
CA CYS A 126 -4.20 -6.95 16.55
C CYS A 126 -3.29 -6.76 17.77
N SER A 127 -2.00 -6.44 17.55
CA SER A 127 -1.08 -6.06 18.62
C SER A 127 -1.45 -4.74 19.30
N PHE A 128 -2.31 -3.93 18.66
CA PHE A 128 -2.96 -2.77 19.29
C PHE A 128 -4.44 -3.13 19.54
N PRO A 129 -4.79 -3.58 20.76
CA PRO A 129 -6.11 -4.16 21.07
C PRO A 129 -7.30 -3.27 20.74
N ASN A 130 -7.12 -1.95 20.73
CA ASN A 130 -8.17 -0.98 20.42
C ASN A 130 -8.71 -1.10 18.99
N TRP A 131 -8.01 -1.79 18.11
CA TRP A 131 -8.47 -2.02 16.73
C TRP A 131 -9.26 -3.32 16.55
N ILE A 132 -9.22 -4.22 17.52
CA ILE A 132 -9.99 -5.47 17.44
C ILE A 132 -11.47 -5.17 17.33
N GLY A 133 -12.15 -5.79 16.35
CA GLY A 133 -13.56 -5.56 16.05
C GLY A 133 -13.85 -4.30 15.23
N THR A 134 -12.82 -3.58 14.75
CA THR A 134 -13.00 -2.39 13.91
C THR A 134 -12.66 -2.66 12.45
N ASP A 135 -13.12 -1.79 11.57
CA ASP A 135 -12.82 -1.81 10.15
C ASP A 135 -11.81 -0.71 9.77
N SER A 136 -10.90 -1.03 8.87
CA SER A 136 -9.97 -0.06 8.30
C SER A 136 -10.07 -0.07 6.79
N LYS A 137 -10.42 1.08 6.21
CA LYS A 137 -10.46 1.25 4.76
C LYS A 137 -9.11 1.79 4.27
N ARG A 138 -8.57 1.18 3.23
CA ARG A 138 -7.26 1.52 2.66
C ARG A 138 -7.38 1.65 1.15
N MET A 139 -6.65 2.61 0.60
CA MET A 139 -6.41 2.65 -0.84
C MET A 139 -5.26 1.71 -1.18
N PHE A 140 -5.29 1.10 -2.35
CA PHE A 140 -4.18 0.28 -2.80
C PHE A 140 -3.90 0.50 -4.29
N THR A 141 -2.67 0.23 -4.67
CA THR A 141 -2.21 0.16 -6.05
C THR A 141 -1.36 -1.09 -6.21
N LEU A 142 -1.66 -1.90 -7.22
CA LEU A 142 -0.88 -3.07 -7.58
C LEU A 142 -0.25 -2.81 -8.95
N ALA A 143 1.07 -2.89 -9.04
CA ALA A 143 1.84 -2.72 -10.26
C ALA A 143 2.81 -3.90 -10.41
N GLY A 144 2.44 -4.91 -11.19
CA GLY A 144 3.19 -6.15 -11.28
C GLY A 144 3.32 -6.83 -9.91
N ASP A 145 4.55 -7.00 -9.44
CA ASP A 145 4.86 -7.61 -8.15
C ASP A 145 4.97 -6.62 -6.99
N GLU A 146 4.56 -5.37 -7.18
CA GLU A 146 4.58 -4.34 -6.15
C GLU A 146 3.16 -3.92 -5.76
N LEU A 147 2.88 -4.00 -4.47
CA LEU A 147 1.65 -3.56 -3.84
C LEU A 147 1.94 -2.36 -2.94
N THR A 148 1.35 -1.22 -3.24
CA THR A 148 1.29 -0.07 -2.34
C THR A 148 -0.07 -0.03 -1.67
N TRP A 149 -0.06 0.13 -0.36
CA TRP A 149 -1.27 0.25 0.42
C TRP A 149 -1.15 1.49 1.32
N SER A 150 -2.15 2.34 1.30
CA SER A 150 -2.14 3.62 2.02
C SER A 150 -3.49 3.92 2.67
N GLY A 151 -3.45 4.81 3.64
CA GLY A 151 -4.64 5.23 4.36
C GLY A 151 -4.33 6.30 5.39
N VAL A 152 -5.31 6.54 6.26
CA VAL A 152 -5.14 7.41 7.42
C VAL A 152 -5.26 6.53 8.66
N SER A 153 -4.31 6.66 9.56
CA SER A 153 -4.33 5.96 10.84
C SER A 153 -5.47 6.47 11.72
N THR A 154 -5.79 5.75 12.78
CA THR A 154 -6.77 6.20 13.79
C THR A 154 -6.35 7.47 14.52
N PHE A 155 -5.09 7.88 14.40
CA PHE A 155 -4.56 9.13 14.93
C PHE A 155 -4.63 10.29 13.91
N GLY A 156 -5.31 10.10 12.77
CA GLY A 156 -5.40 11.08 11.71
C GLY A 156 -4.13 11.24 10.86
N THR A 157 -3.15 10.36 11.04
CA THR A 157 -1.85 10.44 10.35
C THR A 157 -1.88 9.63 9.05
N PRO A 158 -1.62 10.25 7.89
CA PRO A 158 -1.46 9.53 6.64
C PRO A 158 -0.29 8.55 6.71
N PHE A 159 -0.47 7.36 6.15
CA PHE A 159 0.60 6.37 6.05
C PHE A 159 0.59 5.69 4.68
N SER A 160 1.72 5.13 4.31
CA SER A 160 1.87 4.31 3.12
C SER A 160 2.86 3.19 3.38
N THR A 161 2.57 2.01 2.85
CA THR A 161 3.48 0.86 2.89
C THR A 161 3.64 0.29 1.50
N VAL A 162 4.85 -0.14 1.17
CA VAL A 162 5.18 -0.78 -0.10
C VAL A 162 5.59 -2.21 0.18
N TRP A 163 4.99 -3.13 -0.55
CA TRP A 163 5.18 -4.57 -0.42
C TRP A 163 5.59 -5.15 -1.76
N LYS A 164 6.42 -6.16 -1.76
CA LYS A 164 6.82 -6.90 -2.95
C LYS A 164 6.38 -8.35 -2.82
N ARG A 165 5.85 -8.92 -3.89
CA ARG A 165 5.44 -10.33 -3.92
C ARG A 165 6.62 -11.23 -3.56
N ALA A 166 6.41 -12.09 -2.57
CA ALA A 166 7.40 -13.09 -2.21
C ALA A 166 7.53 -14.13 -3.34
N LYS A 167 8.77 -14.52 -3.63
CA LYS A 167 9.09 -15.56 -4.61
C LYS A 167 9.15 -16.92 -3.95
#